data_a38359719a58849e3b19334ab5047132
#
_entry.id   a38359719a58849e3b19334ab5047132
#
_cell.length_a   1.000
_cell.length_b   1.000
_cell.length_c   1.000
_cell.angle_alpha   90.00
_cell.angle_beta   90.00
_cell.angle_gamma   90.00
#
_symmetry.space_group_name_H-M   'P 1'
#
loop_
_entity.id
_entity.type
_entity.pdbx_description
1 polymer ?
#
loop_
_entity_poly.entity_id
_entity_poly.type
_entity_poly.pdbx_seq_one_letter_code
_entity_poly.pdbx_strand_id
1 'polypeptide(L)'
;MNPIEIQRPDFFTFRLIRSLKSLLLPAMLLGTAAVLPAPGANANPSTAESMVIAPNLESFTLENGLQVVVIPDRRAPVVTHMIWYKVGSADEPEGQSGVAHFLEHLMFKGTKDNPDGVFSKMIAERGGQENAFTSADYTAYFQRVAKEHLPLMMALEADRMENLVLSDEVVTPERKVVLEERRQRVDSEPGSRLREALNAITFVNHPYGSPVIGWQSEIEALNKEAAIAFYDRFYTPNNAVVVIAGDITVEDVRKLADETYGKIARRAEPGERLRPKEPPLSGERRIAVSDPRVRQESISQTWVVPSQSTGEGRIPEALDILAYVLGQGPSSRLYKSLVLDQEVAISAGAYYQSGALDDGRFGFYASPRPGHTLEEMEELIALELQKLLSGGVTEEEIDRAKNSMIASAIYAQDSQSGLARLFGSALTTGLTIEDVQTWPSQVRAVTIDDVLDVARTYLKGMPVVGELRIETPTEPAAALSDDQQLKDKS
;
A
#
# COMPACT_ATOMS: atom_id res chain seq x y z
N MET A 1 0.91 -3.20 31.44
CA MET A 1 1.45 -3.25 30.08
C MET A 1 0.27 -3.20 29.14
N ASN A 2 -0.01 -2.04 28.55
CA ASN A 2 -1.05 -1.93 27.53
C ASN A 2 -0.47 -2.45 26.21
N PRO A 3 -1.22 -3.22 25.43
CA PRO A 3 -0.76 -3.65 24.10
C PRO A 3 -0.62 -2.41 23.21
N ILE A 4 0.51 -2.31 22.54
CA ILE A 4 0.77 -1.32 21.50
C ILE A 4 -0.26 -1.55 20.39
N GLU A 5 -1.15 -0.60 20.19
CA GLU A 5 -2.14 -0.61 19.12
C GLU A 5 -1.43 -0.25 17.82
N ILE A 6 -0.90 -1.27 17.15
CA ILE A 6 -0.27 -1.13 15.83
C ILE A 6 -1.39 -0.88 14.83
N GLN A 7 -1.54 0.37 14.42
CA GLN A 7 -2.48 0.74 13.35
C GLN A 7 -2.12 0.01 12.05
N ARG A 8 -3.13 -0.62 11.45
CA ARG A 8 -3.03 -1.26 10.14
C ARG A 8 -2.51 -0.26 9.11
N PRO A 9 -1.67 -0.67 8.16
CA PRO A 9 -1.47 0.12 6.96
C PRO A 9 -2.79 0.11 6.19
N ASP A 10 -3.55 1.19 6.33
CA ASP A 10 -4.74 1.40 5.50
C ASP A 10 -4.28 1.65 4.07
N PHE A 11 -4.34 0.63 3.25
CA PHE A 11 -4.54 0.83 1.83
C PHE A 11 -5.78 1.71 1.69
N PHE A 12 -5.66 2.81 0.97
CA PHE A 12 -6.68 3.82 0.73
C PHE A 12 -8.09 3.20 0.61
N THR A 13 -8.77 3.05 1.73
CA THR A 13 -10.21 2.81 1.78
C THR A 13 -10.86 4.04 2.36
N PHE A 14 -11.36 4.91 1.47
CA PHE A 14 -12.23 6.01 1.84
C PHE A 14 -13.47 5.47 2.55
N ARG A 15 -13.52 5.57 3.87
CA ARG A 15 -14.76 5.44 4.64
C ARG A 15 -15.52 6.76 4.58
N LEU A 16 -16.60 6.77 3.80
CA LEU A 16 -17.66 7.79 3.93
C LEU A 16 -18.22 7.76 5.36
N ILE A 17 -18.00 8.83 6.10
CA ILE A 17 -18.69 9.07 7.37
C ILE A 17 -20.13 9.47 7.05
N ARG A 18 -21.08 8.56 7.28
CA ARG A 18 -22.50 8.88 7.38
C ARG A 18 -22.75 9.46 8.78
N SER A 19 -23.00 10.74 8.85
CA SER A 19 -23.66 11.38 9.99
C SER A 19 -25.10 11.75 9.57
N LEU A 20 -26.07 10.95 10.00
CA LEU A 20 -27.47 11.33 10.03
C LEU A 20 -27.75 11.98 11.39
N LYS A 21 -28.28 13.19 11.41
CA LYS A 21 -29.34 13.55 12.36
C LYS A 21 -30.17 14.72 11.83
N SER A 22 -31.43 14.40 11.69
CA SER A 22 -32.65 15.15 11.53
C SER A 22 -32.77 16.42 12.38
N LEU A 23 -33.41 17.52 11.88
CA LEU A 23 -34.77 17.95 12.26
C LEU A 23 -35.08 19.41 11.83
N LEU A 24 -36.30 19.56 11.29
CA LEU A 24 -37.21 20.71 11.33
C LEU A 24 -37.09 21.84 10.28
N LEU A 25 -38.09 21.81 9.39
CA LEU A 25 -38.65 22.97 8.70
C LEU A 25 -39.29 23.95 9.71
N PRO A 26 -39.40 25.27 9.33
CA PRO A 26 -40.69 25.75 8.91
C PRO A 26 -40.71 26.68 7.67
N ALA A 27 -41.74 26.48 6.93
CA ALA A 27 -42.65 27.36 6.14
C ALA A 27 -42.23 28.75 5.62
N MET A 28 -42.43 28.84 4.31
CA MET A 28 -42.99 29.91 3.47
C MET A 28 -42.76 31.40 3.80
N LEU A 29 -42.19 32.10 2.81
CA LEU A 29 -42.70 33.39 2.33
C LEU A 29 -42.34 33.55 0.84
N LEU A 30 -43.35 33.68 -0.01
CA LEU A 30 -43.25 34.04 -1.42
C LEU A 30 -42.80 35.51 -1.52
N GLY A 31 -41.68 35.71 -2.20
CA GLY A 31 -41.25 37.03 -2.69
C GLY A 31 -40.84 36.92 -4.15
N THR A 32 -41.69 37.44 -5.04
CA THR A 32 -41.36 37.60 -6.47
C THR A 32 -40.29 38.63 -6.64
N ALA A 33 -39.07 38.20 -6.99
CA ALA A 33 -37.99 39.10 -7.42
C ALA A 33 -37.77 38.95 -8.92
N ALA A 34 -37.85 40.06 -9.64
CA ALA A 34 -37.62 40.19 -11.07
C ALA A 34 -36.21 39.75 -11.43
N VAL A 35 -36.10 38.83 -12.40
CA VAL A 35 -34.83 38.39 -12.99
C VAL A 35 -34.37 39.49 -13.96
N LEU A 36 -33.33 40.20 -13.59
CA LEU A 36 -32.52 40.99 -14.52
C LEU A 36 -31.47 40.02 -15.15
N PRO A 37 -31.21 40.09 -16.48
CA PRO A 37 -30.18 39.27 -17.08
C PRO A 37 -28.82 39.80 -16.63
N ALA A 38 -28.02 38.93 -16.01
CA ALA A 38 -26.63 39.18 -15.72
C ALA A 38 -25.81 39.29 -17.03
N PRO A 39 -24.87 40.23 -17.16
CA PRO A 39 -23.98 40.28 -18.32
C PRO A 39 -23.14 39.00 -18.34
N GLY A 40 -23.08 38.38 -19.53
CA GLY A 40 -22.30 37.19 -19.76
C GLY A 40 -20.86 37.38 -19.30
N ALA A 41 -20.47 36.68 -18.24
CA ALA A 41 -19.08 36.47 -17.91
C ALA A 41 -18.51 35.54 -18.99
N ASN A 42 -17.80 36.12 -19.96
CA ASN A 42 -16.84 35.39 -20.74
C ASN A 42 -15.81 34.85 -19.74
N ALA A 43 -15.99 33.62 -19.29
CA ALA A 43 -14.92 32.88 -18.68
C ALA A 43 -13.86 32.68 -19.78
N ASN A 44 -12.85 33.53 -19.78
CA ASN A 44 -11.58 33.15 -20.41
C ASN A 44 -11.25 31.77 -19.92
N PRO A 45 -10.81 30.86 -20.82
CA PRO A 45 -10.15 29.64 -20.35
C PRO A 45 -8.87 30.13 -19.66
N SER A 46 -8.97 30.34 -18.37
CA SER A 46 -7.82 30.54 -17.48
C SER A 46 -6.85 29.44 -17.83
N THR A 47 -5.65 29.82 -18.25
CA THR A 47 -4.45 28.99 -18.27
C THR A 47 -4.54 28.07 -17.06
N ALA A 48 -4.83 26.77 -17.32
CA ALA A 48 -4.79 25.77 -16.28
C ALA A 48 -3.33 25.71 -15.85
N GLU A 49 -2.99 26.45 -14.76
CA GLU A 49 -1.71 26.29 -14.09
C GLU A 49 -1.52 24.80 -13.89
N SER A 50 -0.41 24.28 -14.41
CA SER A 50 -0.05 22.90 -14.23
C SER A 50 0.00 22.63 -12.74
N MET A 51 -0.97 21.86 -12.23
CA MET A 51 -1.05 21.59 -10.80
C MET A 51 0.15 20.73 -10.41
N VAL A 52 0.95 21.24 -9.49
CA VAL A 52 2.15 20.61 -8.96
C VAL A 52 1.87 20.15 -7.52
N ILE A 53 2.19 18.89 -7.22
CA ILE A 53 2.09 18.37 -5.85
C ILE A 53 3.25 18.92 -5.02
N ALA A 54 2.96 19.48 -3.84
CA ALA A 54 3.94 20.06 -2.93
C ALA A 54 4.91 21.04 -3.63
N PRO A 55 4.43 22.17 -4.22
CA PRO A 55 5.25 23.07 -5.04
C PRO A 55 6.40 23.74 -4.27
N ASN A 56 6.33 23.77 -2.94
CA ASN A 56 7.34 24.36 -2.05
C ASN A 56 8.31 23.30 -1.48
N LEU A 57 8.27 22.07 -1.98
CA LEU A 57 9.20 21.03 -1.59
C LEU A 57 10.61 21.40 -2.06
N GLU A 58 11.59 21.22 -1.16
CA GLU A 58 13.00 21.29 -1.50
C GLU A 58 13.71 19.98 -1.09
N SER A 59 14.78 19.67 -1.76
CA SER A 59 15.58 18.47 -1.47
C SER A 59 17.06 18.75 -1.61
N PHE A 60 17.86 18.07 -0.80
CA PHE A 60 19.32 18.09 -0.87
C PHE A 60 19.89 16.74 -0.44
N THR A 61 21.15 16.51 -0.79
CA THR A 61 21.87 15.29 -0.41
C THR A 61 23.07 15.67 0.46
N LEU A 62 23.25 14.98 1.59
CA LEU A 62 24.41 15.13 2.46
C LEU A 62 25.65 14.46 1.84
N GLU A 63 26.85 14.81 2.32
CA GLU A 63 28.13 14.24 1.81
C GLU A 63 28.19 12.71 1.93
N ASN A 64 27.54 12.14 2.95
CA ASN A 64 27.44 10.70 3.14
C ASN A 64 26.40 10.00 2.25
N GLY A 65 25.71 10.75 1.38
CA GLY A 65 24.74 10.23 0.42
C GLY A 65 23.30 10.17 0.90
N LEU A 66 22.99 10.57 2.14
CA LEU A 66 21.60 10.66 2.62
C LEU A 66 20.84 11.74 1.87
N GLN A 67 19.72 11.38 1.24
CA GLN A 67 18.81 12.32 0.63
C GLN A 67 17.86 12.88 1.69
N VAL A 68 17.69 14.20 1.74
CA VAL A 68 16.75 14.88 2.63
C VAL A 68 15.73 15.65 1.80
N VAL A 69 14.45 15.45 2.10
CA VAL A 69 13.32 16.12 1.47
C VAL A 69 12.59 16.92 2.54
N VAL A 70 12.35 18.19 2.27
CA VAL A 70 11.65 19.11 3.19
C VAL A 70 10.40 19.62 2.51
N ILE A 71 9.28 19.50 3.20
CA ILE A 71 7.95 19.96 2.76
C ILE A 71 7.43 20.97 3.78
N PRO A 72 7.72 22.27 3.60
CA PRO A 72 7.26 23.30 4.54
C PRO A 72 5.73 23.42 4.55
N ASP A 73 5.12 23.27 5.72
CA ASP A 73 3.69 23.43 5.94
C ASP A 73 3.42 24.09 7.31
N ARG A 74 3.14 25.38 7.32
CA ARG A 74 2.97 26.20 8.54
C ARG A 74 1.54 26.26 9.07
N ARG A 75 0.63 25.41 8.58
CA ARG A 75 -0.77 25.42 9.01
C ARG A 75 -0.98 24.96 10.46
N ALA A 76 -0.05 24.17 10.98
CA ALA A 76 -0.05 23.72 12.37
C ALA A 76 1.39 23.62 12.92
N PRO A 77 1.63 23.91 14.22
CA PRO A 77 2.99 23.90 14.80
C PRO A 77 3.48 22.48 15.11
N VAL A 78 3.36 21.59 14.13
CA VAL A 78 3.78 20.19 14.23
C VAL A 78 4.65 19.81 13.03
N VAL A 79 5.46 18.79 13.20
CA VAL A 79 6.28 18.21 12.15
C VAL A 79 6.10 16.69 12.13
N THR A 80 6.10 16.15 10.94
CA THR A 80 6.26 14.72 10.68
C THR A 80 7.67 14.50 10.16
N HIS A 81 8.46 13.75 10.89
CA HIS A 81 9.78 13.29 10.50
C HIS A 81 9.68 11.83 10.10
N MET A 82 10.15 11.45 8.93
CA MET A 82 10.18 10.08 8.44
C MET A 82 11.57 9.74 7.90
N ILE A 83 12.07 8.57 8.27
CA ILE A 83 13.24 7.98 7.62
C ILE A 83 12.82 6.72 6.87
N TRP A 84 13.29 6.60 5.65
CA TRP A 84 12.98 5.53 4.71
C TRP A 84 14.27 4.84 4.29
N TYR A 85 14.33 3.54 4.45
CA TYR A 85 15.42 2.72 3.93
C TYR A 85 14.99 2.02 2.65
N LYS A 86 15.84 2.09 1.62
CA LYS A 86 15.61 1.45 0.31
C LYS A 86 15.84 -0.05 0.40
N VAL A 87 15.10 -0.73 1.27
CA VAL A 87 15.18 -2.16 1.53
C VAL A 87 13.89 -2.64 2.17
N GLY A 88 13.36 -3.77 1.70
CA GLY A 88 12.17 -4.42 2.22
C GLY A 88 12.26 -5.94 2.12
N SER A 89 11.12 -6.62 2.20
CA SER A 89 11.09 -8.08 2.18
C SER A 89 11.57 -8.69 0.85
N ALA A 90 11.50 -7.95 -0.25
CA ALA A 90 12.00 -8.44 -1.54
C ALA A 90 13.54 -8.41 -1.67
N ASP A 91 14.24 -7.87 -0.68
CA ASP A 91 15.70 -7.81 -0.63
C ASP A 91 16.29 -8.81 0.38
N GLU A 92 15.45 -9.64 0.99
CA GLU A 92 15.83 -10.63 1.99
C GLU A 92 16.64 -11.77 1.37
N PRO A 93 17.65 -12.29 2.08
CA PRO A 93 18.35 -13.49 1.64
C PRO A 93 17.40 -14.69 1.60
N GLU A 94 17.63 -15.62 0.67
CA GLU A 94 16.90 -16.88 0.59
C GLU A 94 16.97 -17.65 1.91
N GLY A 95 15.82 -18.15 2.38
CA GLY A 95 15.70 -18.86 3.65
C GLY A 95 15.65 -17.96 4.90
N GLN A 96 15.55 -16.63 4.72
CA GLN A 96 15.47 -15.65 5.81
C GLN A 96 14.28 -14.70 5.65
N SER A 97 13.19 -15.18 5.05
CA SER A 97 12.00 -14.33 4.87
C SER A 97 11.47 -13.82 6.22
N GLY A 98 11.06 -12.56 6.22
CA GLY A 98 10.63 -11.84 7.41
C GLY A 98 11.75 -11.14 8.18
N VAL A 99 13.04 -11.23 7.76
CA VAL A 99 14.14 -10.56 8.46
C VAL A 99 14.02 -9.04 8.41
N ALA A 100 13.50 -8.47 7.31
CA ALA A 100 13.25 -7.02 7.20
C ALA A 100 12.21 -6.55 8.22
N HIS A 101 11.07 -7.24 8.32
CA HIS A 101 10.03 -6.95 9.31
C HIS A 101 10.49 -7.25 10.73
N PHE A 102 11.24 -8.33 10.95
CA PHE A 102 11.82 -8.64 12.24
C PHE A 102 12.80 -7.57 12.70
N LEU A 103 13.65 -7.06 11.80
CA LEU A 103 14.54 -5.93 12.11
C LEU A 103 13.74 -4.66 12.42
N GLU A 104 12.63 -4.39 11.72
CA GLU A 104 11.73 -3.28 12.08
C GLU A 104 11.37 -3.31 13.56
N HIS A 105 10.94 -4.47 14.09
CA HIS A 105 10.64 -4.66 15.51
C HIS A 105 11.88 -4.45 16.40
N LEU A 106 13.01 -5.02 16.00
CA LEU A 106 14.25 -4.94 16.76
C LEU A 106 14.84 -3.52 16.82
N MET A 107 14.54 -2.67 15.85
CA MET A 107 14.95 -1.26 15.86
C MET A 107 14.36 -0.48 17.03
N PHE A 108 13.30 -0.94 17.68
CA PHE A 108 12.72 -0.34 18.88
C PHE A 108 13.38 -0.83 20.18
N LYS A 109 14.34 -1.78 20.11
CA LYS A 109 15.00 -2.36 21.28
C LYS A 109 16.18 -1.53 21.82
N GLY A 110 16.48 -0.43 21.14
CA GLY A 110 17.38 0.59 21.66
C GLY A 110 18.81 0.50 21.12
N THR A 111 19.57 1.48 21.53
CA THR A 111 20.97 1.65 21.22
C THR A 111 21.78 1.60 22.51
N LYS A 112 23.11 1.77 22.38
CA LYS A 112 23.99 1.87 23.55
C LYS A 112 23.63 3.05 24.46
N ASP A 113 23.27 4.19 23.85
CA ASP A 113 23.01 5.45 24.58
C ASP A 113 21.52 5.59 24.94
N ASN A 114 20.62 4.94 24.20
CA ASN A 114 19.18 4.94 24.40
C ASN A 114 18.65 3.49 24.50
N PRO A 115 18.73 2.84 25.69
CA PRO A 115 18.28 1.46 25.89
C PRO A 115 16.82 1.24 25.57
N ASP A 116 16.39 -0.04 25.53
CA ASP A 116 15.02 -0.48 25.21
C ASP A 116 13.94 0.34 25.93
N GLY A 117 12.98 0.84 25.17
CA GLY A 117 11.86 1.65 25.63
C GLY A 117 12.17 3.12 25.91
N VAL A 118 13.43 3.55 25.94
CA VAL A 118 13.79 4.96 26.22
C VAL A 118 13.33 5.88 25.10
N PHE A 119 13.54 5.49 23.85
CA PHE A 119 13.13 6.28 22.69
C PHE A 119 11.61 6.51 22.70
N SER A 120 10.81 5.44 22.77
CA SER A 120 9.34 5.51 22.81
C SER A 120 8.83 6.33 24.00
N LYS A 121 9.47 6.21 25.17
CA LYS A 121 9.14 7.00 26.34
C LYS A 121 9.39 8.49 26.11
N MET A 122 10.54 8.85 25.52
CA MET A 122 10.87 10.25 25.22
C MET A 122 9.87 10.91 24.27
N ILE A 123 9.36 10.15 23.28
CA ILE A 123 8.33 10.64 22.34
C ILE A 123 7.00 10.82 23.07
N ALA A 124 6.56 9.80 23.85
CA ALA A 124 5.29 9.84 24.57
C ALA A 124 5.23 10.98 25.60
N GLU A 125 6.33 11.24 26.34
CA GLU A 125 6.44 12.36 27.27
C GLU A 125 6.30 13.74 26.62
N ARG A 126 6.51 13.82 25.30
CA ARG A 126 6.36 15.05 24.50
C ARG A 126 5.05 15.08 23.71
N GLY A 127 4.12 14.17 24.00
CA GLY A 127 2.83 14.07 23.30
C GLY A 127 2.97 13.68 21.83
N GLY A 128 4.11 13.11 21.44
CA GLY A 128 4.39 12.64 20.10
C GLY A 128 3.78 11.28 19.79
N GLN A 129 3.79 10.94 18.52
CA GLN A 129 3.41 9.63 17.99
C GLN A 129 4.57 9.07 17.20
N GLU A 130 4.80 7.76 17.30
CA GLU A 130 5.77 7.04 16.49
C GLU A 130 5.19 5.75 15.97
N ASN A 131 5.70 5.28 14.85
CA ASN A 131 5.46 3.94 14.34
C ASN A 131 6.48 3.61 13.24
N ALA A 132 6.41 2.38 12.73
CA ALA A 132 7.16 1.91 11.59
C ALA A 132 6.30 1.04 10.68
N PHE A 133 6.80 0.74 9.52
CA PHE A 133 6.18 -0.22 8.60
C PHE A 133 7.21 -0.74 7.59
N THR A 134 7.08 -2.00 7.26
CA THR A 134 7.86 -2.69 6.22
C THR A 134 6.95 -3.05 5.05
N SER A 135 7.47 -2.85 3.83
CA SER A 135 6.86 -3.32 2.58
C SER A 135 7.82 -4.28 1.87
N ALA A 136 7.47 -4.65 0.64
CA ALA A 136 8.39 -5.40 -0.19
C ALA A 136 9.65 -4.60 -0.59
N ASP A 137 9.53 -3.28 -0.73
CA ASP A 137 10.55 -2.42 -1.34
C ASP A 137 11.21 -1.44 -0.37
N TYR A 138 10.62 -1.19 0.77
CA TYR A 138 11.13 -0.23 1.75
C TYR A 138 10.71 -0.56 3.17
N THR A 139 11.50 -0.06 4.12
CA THR A 139 11.16 0.00 5.55
C THR A 139 11.24 1.45 6.01
N ALA A 140 10.26 1.91 6.76
CA ALA A 140 10.22 3.31 7.21
C ALA A 140 9.84 3.43 8.68
N TYR A 141 10.41 4.45 9.32
CA TYR A 141 10.13 4.84 10.70
C TYR A 141 9.71 6.30 10.73
N PHE A 142 8.76 6.64 11.59
CA PHE A 142 8.29 8.02 11.64
C PHE A 142 7.93 8.47 13.06
N GLN A 143 8.08 9.78 13.27
CA GLN A 143 7.60 10.47 14.46
C GLN A 143 6.81 11.70 14.03
N ARG A 144 5.73 11.97 14.75
CA ARG A 144 4.96 13.20 14.64
C ARG A 144 4.96 13.91 15.99
N VAL A 145 5.55 15.09 16.03
CA VAL A 145 5.76 15.86 17.28
C VAL A 145 5.51 17.34 17.05
N ALA A 146 5.42 18.11 18.13
CA ALA A 146 5.53 19.55 18.06
C ALA A 146 6.91 19.97 17.51
N LYS A 147 6.97 21.02 16.70
CA LYS A 147 8.16 21.38 15.92
C LYS A 147 9.44 21.58 16.74
N GLU A 148 9.33 22.06 17.97
CA GLU A 148 10.46 22.23 18.89
C GLU A 148 11.15 20.93 19.27
N HIS A 149 10.51 19.77 19.06
CA HIS A 149 11.08 18.46 19.34
C HIS A 149 11.74 17.80 18.13
N LEU A 150 11.68 18.41 16.93
CA LEU A 150 12.35 17.85 15.74
C LEU A 150 13.84 17.59 15.94
N PRO A 151 14.62 18.48 16.57
CA PRO A 151 16.06 18.22 16.79
C PRO A 151 16.32 16.93 17.56
N LEU A 152 15.49 16.66 18.57
CA LEU A 152 15.59 15.42 19.36
C LEU A 152 15.24 14.19 18.51
N MET A 153 14.15 14.25 17.69
CA MET A 153 13.76 13.13 16.84
C MET A 153 14.85 12.78 15.83
N MET A 154 15.45 13.78 15.19
CA MET A 154 16.54 13.57 14.24
C MET A 154 17.79 12.99 14.92
N ALA A 155 18.10 13.43 16.14
CA ALA A 155 19.23 12.88 16.89
C ALA A 155 19.00 11.42 17.29
N LEU A 156 17.80 11.06 17.76
CA LEU A 156 17.44 9.70 18.16
C LEU A 156 17.40 8.74 16.96
N GLU A 157 16.90 9.19 15.80
CA GLU A 157 16.92 8.38 14.58
C GLU A 157 18.31 8.20 14.02
N ALA A 158 19.15 9.24 14.08
CA ALA A 158 20.55 9.14 13.69
C ALA A 158 21.31 8.14 14.57
N ASP A 159 21.09 8.16 15.89
CA ASP A 159 21.63 7.18 16.83
C ASP A 159 21.16 5.76 16.50
N ARG A 160 19.87 5.58 16.21
CA ARG A 160 19.30 4.28 15.83
C ARG A 160 19.85 3.75 14.50
N MET A 161 20.11 4.63 13.52
CA MET A 161 20.74 4.25 12.26
C MET A 161 22.18 3.75 12.47
N GLU A 162 22.91 4.27 13.47
CA GLU A 162 24.34 3.99 13.63
C GLU A 162 24.61 2.95 14.72
N ASN A 163 23.87 2.97 15.83
CA ASN A 163 24.28 2.38 17.10
C ASN A 163 23.32 1.32 17.63
N LEU A 164 22.55 0.64 16.78
CA LEU A 164 21.66 -0.43 17.22
C LEU A 164 22.44 -1.51 17.96
N VAL A 165 21.96 -1.90 19.14
CA VAL A 165 22.56 -2.96 19.97
C VAL A 165 21.51 -4.05 20.22
N LEU A 166 21.80 -5.25 19.77
CA LEU A 166 20.94 -6.43 19.95
C LEU A 166 21.65 -7.47 20.83
N SER A 167 20.90 -8.05 21.76
CA SER A 167 21.31 -9.23 22.52
C SER A 167 20.29 -10.35 22.35
N ASP A 168 20.69 -11.57 22.67
CA ASP A 168 19.77 -12.72 22.58
C ASP A 168 18.57 -12.60 23.52
N GLU A 169 18.74 -11.86 24.65
CA GLU A 169 17.70 -11.59 25.63
C GLU A 169 16.55 -10.73 25.05
N VAL A 170 16.84 -9.87 24.06
CA VAL A 170 15.80 -9.05 23.40
C VAL A 170 15.33 -9.67 22.09
N VAL A 171 16.21 -10.32 21.33
CA VAL A 171 15.91 -10.94 20.03
C VAL A 171 14.98 -12.14 20.18
N THR A 172 15.24 -13.04 21.13
CA THR A 172 14.45 -14.27 21.30
C THR A 172 12.99 -14.02 21.70
N PRO A 173 12.66 -13.12 22.65
CA PRO A 173 11.27 -12.75 22.92
C PRO A 173 10.60 -12.07 21.74
N GLU A 174 11.30 -11.15 21.03
CA GLU A 174 10.71 -10.42 19.92
C GLU A 174 10.35 -11.31 18.73
N ARG A 175 11.16 -12.33 18.44
CA ARG A 175 10.81 -13.35 17.46
C ARG A 175 9.47 -14.04 17.78
N LYS A 176 9.20 -14.30 19.07
CA LYS A 176 7.90 -14.87 19.48
C LYS A 176 6.75 -13.87 19.31
N VAL A 177 7.01 -12.56 19.47
CA VAL A 177 6.01 -11.52 19.17
C VAL A 177 5.66 -11.53 17.69
N VAL A 178 6.65 -11.58 16.78
CA VAL A 178 6.42 -11.63 15.32
C VAL A 178 5.68 -12.93 14.93
N LEU A 179 6.02 -14.08 15.52
CA LEU A 179 5.27 -15.32 15.29
C LEU A 179 3.82 -15.23 15.75
N GLU A 180 3.56 -14.61 16.90
CA GLU A 180 2.20 -14.39 17.37
C GLU A 180 1.43 -13.39 16.49
N GLU A 181 2.09 -12.35 16.02
CA GLU A 181 1.53 -11.42 15.03
C GLU A 181 1.14 -12.13 13.73
N ARG A 182 2.04 -13.00 13.20
CA ARG A 182 1.72 -13.82 12.03
C ARG A 182 0.50 -14.69 12.29
N ARG A 183 0.44 -15.35 13.44
CA ARG A 183 -0.70 -16.18 13.83
C ARG A 183 -2.00 -15.38 13.83
N GLN A 184 -1.98 -14.16 14.37
CA GLN A 184 -3.16 -13.30 14.45
C GLN A 184 -3.58 -12.69 13.12
N ARG A 185 -2.61 -12.22 12.32
CA ARG A 185 -2.89 -11.45 11.08
C ARG A 185 -3.04 -12.33 9.84
N VAL A 186 -2.41 -13.51 9.82
CA VAL A 186 -2.39 -14.38 8.64
C VAL A 186 -3.09 -15.70 8.95
N ASP A 187 -2.57 -16.50 9.89
CA ASP A 187 -3.00 -17.89 10.05
C ASP A 187 -4.45 -18.00 10.56
N SER A 188 -4.87 -17.04 11.41
CA SER A 188 -6.23 -16.97 11.94
C SER A 188 -7.25 -16.32 10.98
N GLU A 189 -6.80 -15.68 9.91
CA GLU A 189 -7.64 -14.91 8.99
C GLU A 189 -7.68 -15.57 7.60
N PRO A 190 -8.79 -16.25 7.22
CA PRO A 190 -8.88 -16.96 5.94
C PRO A 190 -8.58 -16.10 4.71
N GLY A 191 -9.03 -14.85 4.70
CA GLY A 191 -8.76 -13.92 3.62
C GLY A 191 -7.27 -13.53 3.50
N SER A 192 -6.55 -13.48 4.62
CA SER A 192 -5.10 -13.22 4.62
C SER A 192 -4.32 -14.44 4.15
N ARG A 193 -4.75 -15.64 4.53
CA ARG A 193 -4.19 -16.90 4.01
C ARG A 193 -4.36 -17.01 2.50
N LEU A 194 -5.56 -16.67 1.98
CA LEU A 194 -5.78 -16.64 0.54
C LEU A 194 -4.85 -15.62 -0.14
N ARG A 195 -4.70 -14.43 0.41
CA ARG A 195 -3.84 -13.38 -0.16
C ARG A 195 -2.38 -13.81 -0.20
N GLU A 196 -1.86 -14.41 0.87
CA GLU A 196 -0.51 -14.94 0.92
C GLU A 196 -0.31 -16.03 -0.15
N ALA A 197 -1.22 -17.00 -0.21
CA ALA A 197 -1.16 -18.07 -1.19
C ALA A 197 -1.30 -17.57 -2.64
N LEU A 198 -2.19 -16.59 -2.88
CA LEU A 198 -2.36 -15.96 -4.19
C LEU A 198 -1.10 -15.21 -4.62
N ASN A 199 -0.45 -14.48 -3.71
CA ASN A 199 0.82 -13.81 -4.00
C ASN A 199 1.91 -14.83 -4.36
N ALA A 200 2.03 -15.92 -3.62
CA ALA A 200 3.02 -16.96 -3.88
C ALA A 200 2.87 -17.65 -5.24
N ILE A 201 1.63 -17.82 -5.73
CA ILE A 201 1.40 -18.36 -7.07
C ILE A 201 1.39 -17.29 -8.17
N THR A 202 1.23 -16.01 -7.83
CA THR A 202 1.34 -14.90 -8.79
C THR A 202 2.79 -14.64 -9.14
N PHE A 203 3.67 -14.61 -8.13
CA PHE A 203 5.09 -14.35 -8.27
C PHE A 203 5.89 -15.60 -7.87
N VAL A 204 6.08 -16.52 -8.80
CA VAL A 204 6.79 -17.80 -8.53
C VAL A 204 8.31 -17.66 -8.62
N ASN A 205 8.80 -16.64 -9.29
CA ASN A 205 10.23 -16.38 -9.46
C ASN A 205 10.63 -15.03 -8.84
N HIS A 206 9.72 -14.09 -8.79
CA HIS A 206 9.98 -12.77 -8.23
C HIS A 206 9.77 -12.77 -6.70
N PRO A 207 10.62 -12.10 -5.89
CA PRO A 207 10.53 -12.10 -4.43
C PRO A 207 9.24 -11.46 -3.86
N TYR A 208 8.42 -10.78 -4.66
CA TYR A 208 7.07 -10.34 -4.25
C TYR A 208 6.12 -11.50 -3.92
N GLY A 209 6.47 -12.74 -4.26
CA GLY A 209 5.76 -13.95 -3.83
C GLY A 209 5.94 -14.27 -2.35
N SER A 210 7.00 -13.79 -1.71
CA SER A 210 7.26 -14.00 -0.28
C SER A 210 6.45 -13.02 0.57
N PRO A 211 5.85 -13.48 1.69
CA PRO A 211 5.12 -12.59 2.59
C PRO A 211 6.07 -11.65 3.33
N VAL A 212 5.68 -10.38 3.48
CA VAL A 212 6.47 -9.35 4.20
C VAL A 212 6.76 -9.78 5.65
N ILE A 213 5.79 -10.41 6.31
CA ILE A 213 5.97 -10.92 7.68
C ILE A 213 6.91 -12.14 7.73
N GLY A 214 7.15 -12.80 6.61
CA GLY A 214 7.95 -14.02 6.47
C GLY A 214 7.15 -15.32 6.59
N TRP A 215 7.74 -16.40 6.08
CA TRP A 215 7.21 -17.77 6.28
C TRP A 215 7.46 -18.22 7.71
N GLN A 216 6.50 -18.88 8.33
CA GLN A 216 6.60 -19.30 9.74
C GLN A 216 7.90 -20.03 10.05
N SER A 217 8.26 -21.02 9.26
CA SER A 217 9.48 -21.84 9.48
C SER A 217 10.77 -21.01 9.40
N GLU A 218 10.79 -19.96 8.56
CA GLU A 218 11.94 -19.10 8.41
C GLU A 218 12.01 -18.08 9.57
N ILE A 219 10.88 -17.51 9.99
CA ILE A 219 10.81 -16.66 11.19
C ILE A 219 11.32 -17.43 12.43
N GLU A 220 10.93 -18.70 12.59
CA GLU A 220 11.39 -19.57 13.69
C GLU A 220 12.92 -19.72 13.72
N ALA A 221 13.56 -19.65 12.55
CA ALA A 221 15.01 -19.78 12.39
C ALA A 221 15.77 -18.44 12.48
N LEU A 222 15.09 -17.28 12.36
CA LEU A 222 15.73 -15.97 12.47
C LEU A 222 16.45 -15.79 13.81
N ASN A 223 17.60 -15.17 13.78
CA ASN A 223 18.45 -14.92 14.93
C ASN A 223 19.07 -13.52 14.88
N LYS A 224 19.84 -13.19 15.90
CA LYS A 224 20.53 -11.90 16.03
C LYS A 224 21.49 -11.67 14.87
N GLU A 225 22.23 -12.69 14.46
CA GLU A 225 23.24 -12.61 13.42
C GLU A 225 22.61 -12.25 12.06
N ALA A 226 21.47 -12.85 11.72
CA ALA A 226 20.70 -12.52 10.50
C ALA A 226 20.21 -11.05 10.54
N ALA A 227 19.65 -10.63 11.67
CA ALA A 227 19.16 -9.25 11.84
C ALA A 227 20.29 -8.21 11.75
N ILE A 228 21.43 -8.46 12.40
CA ILE A 228 22.60 -7.56 12.35
C ILE A 228 23.22 -7.52 10.95
N ALA A 229 23.33 -8.67 10.28
CA ALA A 229 23.85 -8.70 8.92
C ALA A 229 22.98 -7.89 7.94
N PHE A 230 21.65 -7.97 8.11
CA PHE A 230 20.70 -7.17 7.32
C PHE A 230 20.79 -5.68 7.66
N TYR A 231 20.87 -5.33 8.94
CA TYR A 231 21.09 -3.95 9.39
C TYR A 231 22.40 -3.37 8.86
N ASP A 232 23.52 -4.08 9.02
CA ASP A 232 24.84 -3.61 8.60
C ASP A 232 24.92 -3.39 7.09
N ARG A 233 24.20 -4.18 6.30
CA ARG A 233 24.17 -4.06 4.85
C ARG A 233 23.32 -2.89 4.36
N PHE A 234 22.13 -2.67 4.94
CA PHE A 234 21.13 -1.82 4.33
C PHE A 234 20.81 -0.54 5.12
N TYR A 235 21.08 -0.49 6.43
CA TYR A 235 20.80 0.69 7.26
C TYR A 235 22.00 1.63 7.29
N THR A 236 22.22 2.31 6.17
CA THR A 236 23.33 3.23 5.92
C THR A 236 22.80 4.50 5.25
N PRO A 237 23.41 5.68 5.48
CA PRO A 237 22.92 6.96 4.96
C PRO A 237 22.67 6.97 3.45
N ASN A 238 23.58 6.38 2.66
CA ASN A 238 23.49 6.32 1.20
C ASN A 238 22.39 5.38 0.67
N ASN A 239 21.71 4.65 1.55
CA ASN A 239 20.55 3.81 1.24
C ASN A 239 19.25 4.32 1.89
N ALA A 240 19.25 5.58 2.35
CA ALA A 240 18.11 6.13 3.07
C ALA A 240 17.63 7.47 2.49
N VAL A 241 16.37 7.79 2.76
CA VAL A 241 15.74 9.08 2.47
C VAL A 241 15.09 9.59 3.75
N VAL A 242 15.38 10.81 4.16
CA VAL A 242 14.68 11.51 5.23
C VAL A 242 13.66 12.45 4.61
N VAL A 243 12.40 12.37 5.03
CA VAL A 243 11.33 13.29 4.61
C VAL A 243 10.79 14.00 5.84
N ILE A 244 10.84 15.35 5.83
CA ILE A 244 10.34 16.18 6.93
C ILE A 244 9.26 17.10 6.39
N ALA A 245 8.04 16.94 6.90
CA ALA A 245 6.89 17.76 6.51
C ALA A 245 6.31 18.47 7.72
N GLY A 246 6.13 19.80 7.64
CA GLY A 246 5.53 20.57 8.73
C GLY A 246 6.03 22.00 8.89
N ASP A 247 5.84 22.57 10.09
CA ASP A 247 6.23 23.94 10.40
C ASP A 247 7.75 24.06 10.65
N ILE A 248 8.49 24.00 9.57
CA ILE A 248 9.96 24.04 9.56
C ILE A 248 10.46 24.75 8.29
N THR A 249 11.67 25.26 8.32
CA THR A 249 12.36 25.83 7.16
C THR A 249 13.40 24.85 6.62
N VAL A 250 13.73 24.97 5.35
CA VAL A 250 14.77 24.14 4.70
C VAL A 250 16.13 24.38 5.35
N GLU A 251 16.44 25.64 5.70
CA GLU A 251 17.69 26.03 6.37
C GLU A 251 17.85 25.37 7.73
N ASP A 252 16.78 25.38 8.56
CA ASP A 252 16.83 24.72 9.88
C ASP A 252 17.02 23.21 9.74
N VAL A 253 16.30 22.57 8.80
CA VAL A 253 16.47 21.15 8.54
C VAL A 253 17.88 20.82 8.05
N ARG A 254 18.45 21.62 7.14
CA ARG A 254 19.82 21.39 6.64
C ARG A 254 20.82 21.41 7.78
N LYS A 255 20.74 22.42 8.64
CA LYS A 255 21.62 22.52 9.80
C LYS A 255 21.49 21.33 10.74
N LEU A 256 20.24 20.95 11.06
CA LEU A 256 19.98 19.78 11.91
C LEU A 256 20.45 18.48 11.27
N ALA A 257 20.25 18.31 9.97
CA ALA A 257 20.71 17.13 9.24
C ALA A 257 22.23 17.01 9.23
N ASP A 258 22.97 18.11 9.02
CA ASP A 258 24.42 18.13 9.11
C ASP A 258 24.93 17.82 10.52
N GLU A 259 24.23 18.30 11.56
CA GLU A 259 24.59 18.08 12.97
C GLU A 259 24.26 16.66 13.47
N THR A 260 23.35 15.94 12.81
CA THR A 260 22.89 14.58 13.17
C THR A 260 23.35 13.55 12.15
N TYR A 261 22.56 13.33 11.10
CA TYR A 261 22.82 12.33 10.06
C TYR A 261 24.11 12.55 9.29
N GLY A 262 24.54 13.82 9.09
CA GLY A 262 25.77 14.16 8.38
C GLY A 262 27.03 13.65 9.06
N LYS A 263 26.95 13.30 10.34
CA LYS A 263 28.10 12.72 11.09
C LYS A 263 28.21 11.21 10.94
N ILE A 264 27.20 10.55 10.42
CA ILE A 264 27.18 9.09 10.25
C ILE A 264 27.97 8.73 9.00
N ALA A 265 28.96 7.88 9.17
CA ALA A 265 29.73 7.35 8.05
C ALA A 265 28.90 6.35 7.24
N ARG A 266 29.18 6.24 5.94
CA ARG A 266 28.66 5.13 5.14
C ARG A 266 29.19 3.81 5.70
N ARG A 267 28.29 2.92 6.09
CA ARG A 267 28.65 1.60 6.64
C ARG A 267 28.82 0.58 5.52
N ALA A 268 28.01 0.69 4.48
CA ALA A 268 27.97 -0.23 3.36
C ALA A 268 27.64 0.48 2.05
N GLU A 269 27.86 -0.23 0.96
CA GLU A 269 27.39 0.11 -0.38
C GLU A 269 26.44 -1.01 -0.84
N PRO A 270 25.10 -0.90 -0.56
CA PRO A 270 24.14 -1.95 -0.88
C PRO A 270 24.09 -2.31 -2.38
N GLY A 271 24.42 -1.35 -3.24
CA GLY A 271 24.39 -1.52 -4.69
C GLY A 271 22.99 -1.42 -5.28
N GLU A 272 22.88 -1.77 -6.56
CA GLU A 272 21.62 -1.82 -7.28
C GLU A 272 20.79 -3.04 -6.86
N ARG A 273 19.49 -2.85 -6.71
CA ARG A 273 18.56 -3.93 -6.37
C ARG A 273 18.18 -4.71 -7.63
N LEU A 274 18.97 -5.75 -7.92
CA LEU A 274 18.75 -6.65 -9.07
C LEU A 274 17.90 -7.84 -8.61
N ARG A 275 16.70 -7.95 -9.15
CA ARG A 275 15.75 -9.03 -8.83
C ARG A 275 15.39 -9.82 -10.08
N PRO A 276 15.10 -11.13 -9.97
CA PRO A 276 14.63 -11.91 -11.11
C PRO A 276 13.26 -11.42 -11.55
N LYS A 277 13.04 -11.30 -12.87
CA LYS A 277 11.72 -10.95 -13.39
C LYS A 277 10.76 -12.14 -13.30
N GLU A 278 9.48 -11.86 -13.04
CA GLU A 278 8.45 -12.89 -13.13
C GLU A 278 8.25 -13.31 -14.59
N PRO A 279 8.32 -14.61 -14.90
CA PRO A 279 8.08 -15.07 -16.27
C PRO A 279 6.60 -14.93 -16.64
N PRO A 280 6.27 -14.76 -17.93
CA PRO A 280 4.89 -14.75 -18.38
C PRO A 280 4.14 -16.02 -17.97
N LEU A 281 2.86 -15.86 -17.64
CA LEU A 281 2.00 -16.97 -17.26
C LEU A 281 1.83 -17.95 -18.43
N SER A 282 2.23 -19.21 -18.24
CA SER A 282 2.19 -20.26 -19.27
C SER A 282 0.98 -21.20 -19.16
N GLY A 283 0.20 -21.08 -18.09
CA GLY A 283 -0.96 -21.91 -17.82
C GLY A 283 -1.83 -21.33 -16.72
N GLU A 284 -3.01 -21.86 -16.53
CA GLU A 284 -3.91 -21.44 -15.45
C GLU A 284 -3.26 -21.65 -14.09
N ARG A 285 -3.36 -20.63 -13.24
CA ARG A 285 -2.99 -20.70 -11.82
C ARG A 285 -4.21 -20.29 -11.01
N ARG A 286 -4.72 -21.23 -10.21
CA ARG A 286 -5.88 -21.02 -9.36
C ARG A 286 -5.61 -21.60 -7.98
N ILE A 287 -6.05 -20.89 -6.94
CA ILE A 287 -5.99 -21.36 -5.56
C ILE A 287 -7.32 -21.06 -4.85
N ALA A 288 -7.79 -22.01 -4.08
CA ALA A 288 -8.97 -21.86 -3.24
C ALA A 288 -8.60 -22.10 -1.77
N VAL A 289 -9.07 -21.24 -0.90
CA VAL A 289 -9.02 -21.44 0.55
C VAL A 289 -10.45 -21.61 1.04
N SER A 290 -10.73 -22.80 1.58
CA SER A 290 -12.00 -23.11 2.25
C SER A 290 -11.80 -23.11 3.76
N ASP A 291 -12.71 -22.45 4.50
CA ASP A 291 -12.61 -22.34 5.96
C ASP A 291 -14.01 -22.12 6.57
N PRO A 292 -14.36 -22.79 7.68
CA PRO A 292 -15.67 -22.66 8.32
C PRO A 292 -15.92 -21.26 8.93
N ARG A 293 -14.89 -20.45 9.09
CA ARG A 293 -14.99 -19.06 9.56
C ARG A 293 -15.38 -18.09 8.45
N VAL A 294 -15.26 -18.47 7.18
CA VAL A 294 -15.68 -17.65 6.04
C VAL A 294 -17.19 -17.44 6.10
N ARG A 295 -17.62 -16.19 6.06
CA ARG A 295 -19.02 -15.81 6.04
C ARG A 295 -19.48 -15.26 4.70
N GLN A 296 -18.52 -14.83 3.89
CA GLN A 296 -18.75 -14.26 2.58
C GLN A 296 -17.67 -14.78 1.62
N GLU A 297 -18.12 -15.47 0.59
CA GLU A 297 -17.25 -15.93 -0.48
C GLU A 297 -16.75 -14.76 -1.32
N SER A 298 -15.57 -14.89 -1.89
CA SER A 298 -15.01 -13.90 -2.81
C SER A 298 -14.07 -14.53 -3.82
N ILE A 299 -14.03 -13.94 -5.01
CA ILE A 299 -13.07 -14.26 -6.06
C ILE A 299 -12.17 -13.05 -6.30
N SER A 300 -10.92 -13.31 -6.61
CA SER A 300 -9.93 -12.32 -7.04
C SER A 300 -9.23 -12.83 -8.29
N GLN A 301 -9.07 -11.96 -9.27
CA GLN A 301 -8.32 -12.20 -10.51
C GLN A 301 -7.17 -11.21 -10.59
N THR A 302 -5.96 -11.66 -10.90
CA THR A 302 -4.75 -10.81 -10.85
C THR A 302 -3.89 -11.04 -12.08
N TRP A 303 -3.40 -9.95 -12.67
CA TRP A 303 -2.38 -9.90 -13.72
C TRP A 303 -1.16 -9.16 -13.21
N VAL A 304 0.03 -9.62 -13.56
CA VAL A 304 1.28 -8.86 -13.39
C VAL A 304 1.36 -7.84 -14.51
N VAL A 305 1.54 -6.59 -14.15
CA VAL A 305 1.56 -5.44 -15.08
C VAL A 305 2.67 -4.48 -14.67
N PRO A 306 3.16 -3.60 -15.56
CA PRO A 306 4.13 -2.58 -15.18
C PRO A 306 3.66 -1.72 -14.01
N SER A 307 4.58 -1.33 -13.13
CA SER A 307 4.37 -0.34 -12.07
C SER A 307 4.63 1.08 -12.58
N GLN A 308 4.58 2.08 -11.71
CA GLN A 308 5.04 3.43 -12.05
C GLN A 308 6.55 3.50 -12.33
N SER A 309 7.33 2.57 -11.76
CA SER A 309 8.78 2.52 -11.92
C SER A 309 9.23 1.72 -13.15
N THR A 310 8.42 0.77 -13.62
CA THR A 310 8.75 -0.10 -14.77
C THR A 310 7.96 0.23 -16.04
N GLY A 311 6.87 0.98 -15.91
CA GLY A 311 6.03 1.37 -17.06
C GLY A 311 6.62 2.52 -17.85
N GLU A 312 6.63 2.37 -19.18
CA GLU A 312 7.10 3.42 -20.09
C GLU A 312 5.97 4.39 -20.46
N GLY A 313 6.31 5.66 -20.62
CA GLY A 313 5.39 6.69 -21.12
C GLY A 313 4.19 6.90 -20.17
N ARG A 314 2.96 6.69 -20.67
CA ARG A 314 1.72 6.87 -19.91
C ARG A 314 1.05 5.55 -19.49
N ILE A 315 1.77 4.43 -19.60
CA ILE A 315 1.22 3.12 -19.24
C ILE A 315 0.71 3.07 -17.80
N PRO A 316 1.45 3.56 -16.79
CA PRO A 316 0.98 3.51 -15.41
C PRO A 316 -0.29 4.34 -15.18
N GLU A 317 -0.36 5.56 -15.67
CA GLU A 317 -1.52 6.44 -15.50
C GLU A 317 -2.74 5.90 -16.28
N ALA A 318 -2.51 5.27 -17.42
CA ALA A 318 -3.58 4.61 -18.18
C ALA A 318 -4.14 3.39 -17.43
N LEU A 319 -3.29 2.60 -16.76
CA LEU A 319 -3.71 1.50 -15.89
C LEU A 319 -4.45 2.02 -14.65
N ASP A 320 -4.02 3.14 -14.05
CA ASP A 320 -4.74 3.78 -12.94
C ASP A 320 -6.16 4.22 -13.37
N ILE A 321 -6.27 4.88 -14.53
CA ILE A 321 -7.57 5.31 -15.08
C ILE A 321 -8.43 4.09 -15.43
N LEU A 322 -7.85 3.04 -16.01
CA LEU A 322 -8.57 1.79 -16.33
C LEU A 322 -9.14 1.16 -15.05
N ALA A 323 -8.35 1.08 -13.98
CA ALA A 323 -8.81 0.57 -12.70
C ALA A 323 -9.94 1.42 -12.11
N TYR A 324 -9.86 2.75 -12.28
CA TYR A 324 -10.90 3.67 -11.85
C TYR A 324 -12.21 3.44 -12.61
N VAL A 325 -12.17 3.41 -13.93
CA VAL A 325 -13.34 3.20 -14.79
C VAL A 325 -14.01 1.85 -14.50
N LEU A 326 -13.20 0.79 -14.36
CA LEU A 326 -13.73 -0.55 -14.13
C LEU A 326 -14.23 -0.79 -12.71
N GLY A 327 -13.55 -0.25 -11.68
CA GLY A 327 -13.82 -0.74 -10.35
C GLY A 327 -13.77 0.23 -9.18
N GLN A 328 -13.50 1.53 -9.38
CA GLN A 328 -13.43 2.45 -8.25
C GLN A 328 -14.68 3.32 -8.11
N GLY A 329 -15.39 3.14 -6.99
CA GLY A 329 -16.56 3.92 -6.64
C GLY A 329 -17.87 3.46 -7.29
N PRO A 330 -19.01 4.09 -6.88
CA PRO A 330 -20.35 3.64 -7.29
C PRO A 330 -20.68 3.80 -8.79
N SER A 331 -19.93 4.64 -9.49
CA SER A 331 -20.11 4.89 -10.92
C SER A 331 -19.23 4.01 -11.82
N SER A 332 -18.40 3.15 -11.24
CA SER A 332 -17.55 2.22 -11.98
C SER A 332 -18.37 1.11 -12.64
N ARG A 333 -17.87 0.57 -13.74
CA ARG A 333 -18.64 -0.41 -14.53
C ARG A 333 -18.99 -1.66 -13.76
N LEU A 334 -18.03 -2.28 -13.05
CA LEU A 334 -18.29 -3.50 -12.28
C LEU A 334 -19.28 -3.25 -11.14
N TYR A 335 -19.10 -2.17 -10.37
CA TYR A 335 -20.00 -1.88 -9.28
C TYR A 335 -21.43 -1.60 -9.78
N LYS A 336 -21.55 -0.77 -10.83
CA LYS A 336 -22.85 -0.46 -11.42
C LYS A 336 -23.54 -1.72 -11.97
N SER A 337 -22.82 -2.51 -12.78
CA SER A 337 -23.39 -3.69 -13.43
C SER A 337 -23.75 -4.79 -12.43
N LEU A 338 -22.81 -5.19 -11.54
CA LEU A 338 -22.99 -6.37 -10.70
C LEU A 338 -23.69 -6.06 -9.38
N VAL A 339 -23.48 -4.86 -8.82
CA VAL A 339 -24.02 -4.54 -7.49
C VAL A 339 -25.33 -3.77 -7.55
N LEU A 340 -25.48 -2.81 -8.51
CA LEU A 340 -26.67 -1.96 -8.60
C LEU A 340 -27.71 -2.48 -9.59
N ASP A 341 -27.31 -2.79 -10.84
CA ASP A 341 -28.25 -3.08 -11.92
C ASP A 341 -28.75 -4.54 -11.88
N GLN A 342 -27.81 -5.50 -11.74
CA GLN A 342 -28.13 -6.95 -11.70
C GLN A 342 -28.36 -7.47 -10.28
N GLU A 343 -27.86 -6.78 -9.27
CA GLU A 343 -27.96 -7.16 -7.85
C GLU A 343 -27.41 -8.56 -7.52
N VAL A 344 -26.45 -9.07 -8.30
CA VAL A 344 -25.85 -10.41 -8.13
C VAL A 344 -24.63 -10.41 -7.19
N ALA A 345 -24.00 -9.25 -6.98
CA ALA A 345 -22.84 -9.12 -6.10
C ALA A 345 -23.13 -8.19 -4.91
N ILE A 346 -22.47 -8.46 -3.78
CA ILE A 346 -22.40 -7.57 -2.61
C ILE A 346 -21.37 -6.48 -2.87
N SER A 347 -20.24 -6.86 -3.47
CA SER A 347 -19.16 -5.96 -3.86
C SER A 347 -18.49 -6.46 -5.13
N ALA A 348 -18.07 -5.54 -5.98
CA ALA A 348 -17.25 -5.82 -7.15
C ALA A 348 -16.39 -4.59 -7.45
N GLY A 349 -15.19 -4.80 -7.96
CA GLY A 349 -14.29 -3.70 -8.29
C GLY A 349 -13.00 -4.14 -8.96
N ALA A 350 -12.17 -3.14 -9.26
CA ALA A 350 -10.84 -3.30 -9.82
C ALA A 350 -9.83 -2.45 -9.04
N TYR A 351 -8.58 -2.85 -9.09
CA TYR A 351 -7.47 -2.10 -8.50
C TYR A 351 -6.22 -2.23 -9.34
N TYR A 352 -5.38 -1.23 -9.25
CA TYR A 352 -4.01 -1.26 -9.77
C TYR A 352 -3.04 -0.92 -8.65
N GLN A 353 -2.05 -1.78 -8.44
CA GLN A 353 -0.97 -1.58 -7.48
C GLN A 353 0.24 -1.03 -8.23
N SER A 354 0.30 0.29 -8.36
CA SER A 354 1.29 1.01 -9.15
C SER A 354 2.59 1.30 -8.41
N GLY A 355 2.54 1.44 -7.08
CA GLY A 355 3.67 1.88 -6.25
C GLY A 355 4.60 0.74 -5.85
N ALA A 356 5.30 0.13 -6.81
CA ALA A 356 6.27 -0.94 -6.61
C ALA A 356 7.56 -0.58 -7.36
N LEU A 357 8.71 -1.11 -6.91
CA LEU A 357 9.99 -0.94 -7.60
C LEU A 357 10.03 -1.75 -8.89
N ASP A 358 9.51 -2.98 -8.85
CA ASP A 358 9.36 -3.87 -9.99
C ASP A 358 7.91 -3.88 -10.49
N ASP A 359 7.55 -4.83 -11.37
CA ASP A 359 6.20 -4.90 -11.90
C ASP A 359 5.15 -5.05 -10.79
N GLY A 360 4.06 -4.32 -10.93
CA GLY A 360 2.93 -4.32 -10.02
C GLY A 360 1.85 -5.32 -10.43
N ARG A 361 0.63 -5.06 -9.95
CA ARG A 361 -0.52 -5.92 -10.23
C ARG A 361 -1.75 -5.11 -10.60
N PHE A 362 -2.47 -5.61 -11.59
CA PHE A 362 -3.85 -5.20 -11.86
C PHE A 362 -4.78 -6.33 -11.46
N GLY A 363 -5.89 -6.03 -10.80
CA GLY A 363 -6.80 -7.10 -10.39
C GLY A 363 -8.26 -6.68 -10.31
N PHE A 364 -9.11 -7.71 -10.40
CA PHE A 364 -10.53 -7.63 -10.13
C PHE A 364 -10.88 -8.41 -8.87
N TYR A 365 -11.97 -8.03 -8.24
CA TYR A 365 -12.55 -8.78 -7.14
C TYR A 365 -14.07 -8.71 -7.19
N ALA A 366 -14.73 -9.77 -6.75
CA ALA A 366 -16.16 -9.77 -6.52
C ALA A 366 -16.55 -10.70 -5.37
N SER A 367 -17.65 -10.36 -4.70
CA SER A 367 -18.27 -11.21 -3.67
C SER A 367 -19.75 -11.40 -4.05
N PRO A 368 -20.21 -12.67 -4.30
CA PRO A 368 -21.57 -12.94 -4.72
C PRO A 368 -22.58 -12.66 -3.62
N ARG A 369 -23.82 -12.31 -4.00
CA ARG A 369 -24.97 -12.36 -3.09
C ARG A 369 -25.40 -13.80 -2.85
N PRO A 370 -26.12 -14.08 -1.75
CA PRO A 370 -26.72 -15.41 -1.54
C PRO A 370 -27.55 -15.89 -2.75
N GLY A 371 -27.29 -17.09 -3.22
CA GLY A 371 -27.93 -17.67 -4.41
C GLY A 371 -27.12 -17.51 -5.71
N HIS A 372 -26.00 -16.78 -5.68
CA HIS A 372 -25.06 -16.63 -6.79
C HIS A 372 -23.72 -17.29 -6.46
N THR A 373 -22.90 -17.62 -7.47
CA THR A 373 -21.66 -18.40 -7.32
C THR A 373 -20.42 -17.59 -7.69
N LEU A 374 -19.24 -18.10 -7.31
CA LEU A 374 -17.94 -17.49 -7.69
C LEU A 374 -17.71 -17.61 -9.20
N GLU A 375 -18.13 -18.70 -9.80
CA GLU A 375 -18.04 -18.95 -11.24
C GLU A 375 -18.88 -17.92 -12.02
N GLU A 376 -20.08 -17.60 -11.55
CA GLU A 376 -20.92 -16.55 -12.13
C GLU A 376 -20.23 -15.17 -12.02
N MET A 377 -19.59 -14.87 -10.89
CA MET A 377 -18.82 -13.63 -10.74
C MET A 377 -17.67 -13.55 -11.73
N GLU A 378 -16.95 -14.64 -11.94
CA GLU A 378 -15.86 -14.72 -12.91
C GLU A 378 -16.34 -14.44 -14.35
N GLU A 379 -17.44 -15.07 -14.76
CA GLU A 379 -18.06 -14.86 -16.07
C GLU A 379 -18.52 -13.41 -16.27
N LEU A 380 -19.13 -12.82 -15.27
CA LEU A 380 -19.61 -11.43 -15.33
C LEU A 380 -18.48 -10.41 -15.38
N ILE A 381 -17.38 -10.63 -14.64
CA ILE A 381 -16.17 -9.80 -14.75
C ILE A 381 -15.59 -9.89 -16.16
N ALA A 382 -15.46 -11.11 -16.71
CA ALA A 382 -14.96 -11.31 -18.06
C ALA A 382 -15.85 -10.63 -19.11
N LEU A 383 -17.17 -10.67 -18.94
CA LEU A 383 -18.14 -10.00 -19.81
C LEU A 383 -17.97 -8.47 -19.77
N GLU A 384 -17.80 -7.88 -18.60
CA GLU A 384 -17.58 -6.42 -18.49
C GLU A 384 -16.26 -5.99 -19.12
N LEU A 385 -15.18 -6.78 -18.95
CA LEU A 385 -13.91 -6.55 -19.65
C LEU A 385 -14.09 -6.66 -21.17
N GLN A 386 -14.81 -7.67 -21.65
CA GLN A 386 -15.10 -7.82 -23.08
C GLN A 386 -15.92 -6.65 -23.65
N LYS A 387 -16.92 -6.15 -22.90
CA LYS A 387 -17.68 -4.95 -23.28
C LYS A 387 -16.77 -3.72 -23.41
N LEU A 388 -15.83 -3.56 -22.49
CA LEU A 388 -14.84 -2.47 -22.57
C LEU A 388 -13.94 -2.62 -23.81
N LEU A 389 -13.43 -3.83 -24.07
CA LEU A 389 -12.52 -4.08 -25.20
C LEU A 389 -13.20 -3.92 -26.57
N SER A 390 -14.49 -4.23 -26.67
CA SER A 390 -15.27 -4.16 -27.92
C SER A 390 -16.01 -2.83 -28.11
N GLY A 391 -16.55 -2.26 -27.05
CA GLY A 391 -17.36 -1.04 -27.07
C GLY A 391 -16.59 0.24 -26.74
N GLY A 392 -15.36 0.10 -26.25
CA GLY A 392 -14.51 1.21 -25.83
C GLY A 392 -14.85 1.79 -24.46
N VAL A 393 -14.20 2.92 -24.17
CA VAL A 393 -14.41 3.76 -22.99
C VAL A 393 -14.89 5.12 -23.47
N THR A 394 -15.83 5.73 -22.77
CA THR A 394 -16.33 7.06 -23.15
C THR A 394 -15.47 8.19 -22.61
N GLU A 395 -15.48 9.36 -23.26
CA GLU A 395 -14.81 10.56 -22.75
C GLU A 395 -15.30 10.92 -21.34
N GLU A 396 -16.62 10.78 -21.09
CA GLU A 396 -17.20 11.07 -19.78
C GLU A 396 -16.62 10.16 -18.66
N GLU A 397 -16.40 8.87 -18.94
CA GLU A 397 -15.77 7.94 -17.99
C GLU A 397 -14.32 8.33 -17.70
N ILE A 398 -13.56 8.66 -18.74
CA ILE A 398 -12.16 9.09 -18.62
C ILE A 398 -12.07 10.40 -17.85
N ASP A 399 -12.86 11.41 -18.22
CA ASP A 399 -12.83 12.71 -17.56
C ASP A 399 -13.25 12.63 -16.09
N ARG A 400 -14.26 11.81 -15.78
CA ARG A 400 -14.67 11.56 -14.40
C ARG A 400 -13.53 10.89 -13.60
N ALA A 401 -12.85 9.90 -14.16
CA ALA A 401 -11.71 9.25 -13.55
C ALA A 401 -10.58 10.26 -13.27
N LYS A 402 -10.12 10.99 -14.30
CA LYS A 402 -9.08 12.01 -14.18
C LYS A 402 -9.41 13.05 -13.11
N ASN A 403 -10.61 13.62 -13.18
CA ASN A 403 -11.03 14.68 -12.25
C ASN A 403 -11.09 14.17 -10.81
N SER A 404 -11.57 12.95 -10.59
CA SER A 404 -11.64 12.37 -9.25
C SER A 404 -10.25 12.03 -8.68
N MET A 405 -9.37 11.45 -9.49
CA MET A 405 -8.00 11.12 -9.10
C MET A 405 -7.21 12.38 -8.75
N ILE A 406 -7.28 13.41 -9.60
CA ILE A 406 -6.61 14.68 -9.38
C ILE A 406 -7.16 15.40 -8.15
N ALA A 407 -8.50 15.42 -7.98
CA ALA A 407 -9.11 16.00 -6.78
C ALA A 407 -8.66 15.29 -5.50
N SER A 408 -8.56 13.94 -5.54
CA SER A 408 -8.05 13.16 -4.41
C SER A 408 -6.60 13.50 -4.08
N ALA A 409 -5.75 13.69 -5.09
CA ALA A 409 -4.37 14.11 -4.90
C ALA A 409 -4.25 15.53 -4.31
N ILE A 410 -5.17 16.46 -4.68
CA ILE A 410 -5.25 17.79 -4.08
C ILE A 410 -5.57 17.68 -2.59
N TYR A 411 -6.63 16.94 -2.24
CA TYR A 411 -7.03 16.78 -0.83
C TYR A 411 -5.98 16.07 0.00
N ALA A 412 -5.23 15.13 -0.60
CA ALA A 412 -4.14 14.43 0.09
C ALA A 412 -3.02 15.40 0.53
N GLN A 413 -2.84 16.54 -0.14
CA GLN A 413 -1.87 17.57 0.25
C GLN A 413 -2.20 18.28 1.58
N ASP A 414 -3.41 18.11 2.09
CA ASP A 414 -3.78 18.63 3.41
C ASP A 414 -3.16 17.83 4.56
N SER A 415 -2.62 16.66 4.29
CA SER A 415 -1.97 15.79 5.27
C SER A 415 -0.44 15.85 5.17
N GLN A 416 0.23 16.47 6.15
CA GLN A 416 1.70 16.47 6.25
C GLN A 416 2.28 15.06 6.22
N SER A 417 1.71 14.14 7.00
CA SER A 417 2.13 12.73 7.02
C SER A 417 1.79 12.01 5.71
N GLY A 418 0.69 12.38 5.05
CA GLY A 418 0.34 11.88 3.72
C GLY A 418 1.38 12.26 2.67
N LEU A 419 1.78 13.53 2.62
CA LEU A 419 2.84 14.00 1.73
C LEU A 419 4.19 13.32 2.02
N ALA A 420 4.57 13.22 3.31
CA ALA A 420 5.81 12.56 3.69
C ALA A 420 5.83 11.08 3.26
N ARG A 421 4.69 10.38 3.35
CA ARG A 421 4.55 9.01 2.86
C ARG A 421 4.62 8.92 1.34
N LEU A 422 3.95 9.83 0.64
CA LEU A 422 3.91 9.86 -0.82
C LEU A 422 5.33 10.00 -1.40
N PHE A 423 6.08 11.00 -0.96
CA PHE A 423 7.45 11.21 -1.46
C PHE A 423 8.41 10.14 -0.98
N GLY A 424 8.31 9.69 0.28
CA GLY A 424 9.17 8.64 0.81
C GLY A 424 9.00 7.31 0.07
N SER A 425 7.76 6.86 -0.17
CA SER A 425 7.51 5.64 -0.94
C SER A 425 7.98 5.78 -2.39
N ALA A 426 7.68 6.89 -3.05
CA ALA A 426 8.10 7.15 -4.43
C ALA A 426 9.64 7.08 -4.59
N LEU A 427 10.37 7.81 -3.75
CA LEU A 427 11.84 7.86 -3.79
C LEU A 427 12.53 6.54 -3.42
N THR A 428 11.84 5.65 -2.72
CA THR A 428 12.35 4.32 -2.38
C THR A 428 11.98 3.24 -3.40
N THR A 429 11.02 3.52 -4.26
CA THR A 429 10.61 2.64 -5.37
C THR A 429 11.07 3.11 -6.75
N GLY A 430 12.06 4.01 -6.82
CA GLY A 430 12.72 4.38 -8.08
C GLY A 430 12.18 5.63 -8.77
N LEU A 431 11.11 6.24 -8.26
CA LEU A 431 10.58 7.51 -8.79
C LEU A 431 11.38 8.71 -8.31
N THR A 432 11.28 9.80 -9.04
CA THR A 432 11.86 11.10 -8.71
C THR A 432 10.83 12.02 -8.04
N ILE A 433 11.29 13.13 -7.48
CA ILE A 433 10.41 14.20 -6.99
C ILE A 433 9.55 14.76 -8.13
N GLU A 434 10.14 14.93 -9.32
CA GLU A 434 9.46 15.46 -10.51
C GLU A 434 8.33 14.53 -10.96
N ASP A 435 8.52 13.22 -10.95
CA ASP A 435 7.47 12.24 -11.29
C ASP A 435 6.23 12.42 -10.40
N VAL A 436 6.45 12.55 -9.08
CA VAL A 436 5.36 12.80 -8.13
C VAL A 436 4.71 14.16 -8.35
N GLN A 437 5.51 15.20 -8.54
CA GLN A 437 5.01 16.57 -8.69
C GLN A 437 4.20 16.75 -9.97
N THR A 438 4.60 16.12 -11.06
CA THR A 438 3.97 16.25 -12.39
C THR A 438 2.89 15.23 -12.66
N TRP A 439 2.69 14.23 -11.78
CA TRP A 439 1.69 13.18 -11.94
C TRP A 439 0.27 13.70 -12.33
N PRO A 440 -0.27 14.81 -11.77
CA PRO A 440 -1.57 15.33 -12.21
C PRO A 440 -1.61 15.72 -13.69
N SER A 441 -0.49 16.20 -14.22
CA SER A 441 -0.37 16.57 -15.63
C SER A 441 -0.27 15.31 -16.51
N GLN A 442 0.43 14.28 -16.04
CA GLN A 442 0.54 12.98 -16.72
C GLN A 442 -0.84 12.30 -16.81
N VAL A 443 -1.61 12.27 -15.72
CA VAL A 443 -2.99 11.75 -15.69
C VAL A 443 -3.87 12.52 -16.70
N ARG A 444 -3.78 13.85 -16.76
CA ARG A 444 -4.56 14.65 -17.74
C ARG A 444 -4.23 14.31 -19.18
N ALA A 445 -2.98 13.98 -19.46
CA ALA A 445 -2.50 13.69 -20.80
C ALA A 445 -2.92 12.31 -21.35
N VAL A 446 -3.40 11.40 -20.51
CA VAL A 446 -3.87 10.07 -20.92
C VAL A 446 -5.05 10.20 -21.88
N THR A 447 -5.05 9.44 -22.96
CA THR A 447 -6.11 9.38 -23.96
C THR A 447 -6.97 8.11 -23.80
N ILE A 448 -8.10 8.07 -24.51
CA ILE A 448 -8.94 6.86 -24.59
C ILE A 448 -8.13 5.71 -25.18
N ASP A 449 -7.33 5.99 -26.22
CA ASP A 449 -6.51 4.98 -26.88
C ASP A 449 -5.46 4.40 -25.91
N ASP A 450 -4.80 5.23 -25.09
CA ASP A 450 -3.86 4.77 -24.07
C ASP A 450 -4.55 3.76 -23.11
N VAL A 451 -5.76 4.06 -22.65
CA VAL A 451 -6.53 3.18 -21.74
C VAL A 451 -6.94 1.86 -22.41
N LEU A 452 -7.37 1.91 -23.66
CA LEU A 452 -7.73 0.71 -24.42
C LEU A 452 -6.50 -0.14 -24.75
N ASP A 453 -5.38 0.48 -25.04
CA ASP A 453 -4.14 -0.21 -25.39
C ASP A 453 -3.56 -0.95 -24.18
N VAL A 454 -3.56 -0.36 -22.97
CA VAL A 454 -3.14 -1.08 -21.78
C VAL A 454 -4.09 -2.21 -21.42
N ALA A 455 -5.41 -2.04 -21.60
CA ALA A 455 -6.37 -3.12 -21.40
C ALA A 455 -6.12 -4.29 -22.36
N ARG A 456 -5.91 -4.02 -23.65
CA ARG A 456 -5.64 -5.03 -24.68
C ARG A 456 -4.29 -5.72 -24.46
N THR A 457 -3.31 -5.00 -23.97
CA THR A 457 -1.94 -5.50 -23.82
C THR A 457 -1.80 -6.35 -22.57
N TYR A 458 -2.25 -5.85 -21.43
CA TYR A 458 -1.94 -6.41 -20.12
C TYR A 458 -3.05 -7.29 -19.54
N LEU A 459 -4.32 -7.07 -19.87
CA LEU A 459 -5.43 -7.90 -19.41
C LEU A 459 -5.83 -8.98 -20.42
N LYS A 460 -4.98 -9.21 -21.42
CA LYS A 460 -5.08 -10.25 -22.40
C LYS A 460 -4.53 -11.56 -21.84
N GLY A 461 -5.31 -12.58 -21.82
CA GLY A 461 -4.89 -13.89 -21.33
C GLY A 461 -5.45 -14.20 -19.95
N MET A 462 -5.03 -15.34 -19.41
CA MET A 462 -5.57 -15.86 -18.15
C MET A 462 -5.01 -15.08 -16.95
N PRO A 463 -5.86 -14.71 -15.98
CA PRO A 463 -5.41 -14.21 -14.69
C PRO A 463 -4.90 -15.34 -13.79
N VAL A 464 -4.21 -14.96 -12.72
CA VAL A 464 -4.07 -15.80 -11.55
C VAL A 464 -5.32 -15.61 -10.69
N VAL A 465 -5.98 -16.72 -10.30
CA VAL A 465 -7.28 -16.68 -9.62
C VAL A 465 -7.15 -17.15 -8.18
N GLY A 466 -7.72 -16.38 -7.26
CA GLY A 466 -7.84 -16.72 -5.85
C GLY A 466 -9.31 -16.76 -5.41
N GLU A 467 -9.69 -17.79 -4.69
CA GLU A 467 -11.05 -18.00 -4.22
C GLU A 467 -11.08 -18.21 -2.71
N LEU A 468 -11.94 -17.46 -2.05
CA LEU A 468 -12.29 -17.67 -0.65
C LEU A 468 -13.66 -18.33 -0.61
N ARG A 469 -13.73 -19.56 -0.09
CA ARG A 469 -14.94 -20.37 -0.09
C ARG A 469 -15.41 -20.68 1.32
N ILE A 470 -16.73 -20.76 1.49
CA ILE A 470 -17.33 -21.30 2.70
C ILE A 470 -17.06 -22.81 2.70
N GLU A 471 -16.46 -23.32 3.78
CA GLU A 471 -16.32 -24.76 3.94
C GLU A 471 -17.69 -25.38 4.21
N THR A 472 -18.17 -26.16 3.25
CA THR A 472 -19.38 -26.97 3.45
C THR A 472 -18.99 -28.19 4.29
N PRO A 473 -19.66 -28.46 5.43
CA PRO A 473 -19.40 -29.67 6.18
C PRO A 473 -19.51 -30.89 5.26
N THR A 474 -18.42 -31.60 5.06
CA THR A 474 -18.49 -32.91 4.41
C THR A 474 -19.40 -33.77 5.28
N GLU A 475 -20.52 -34.26 4.74
CA GLU A 475 -21.28 -35.33 5.40
C GLU A 475 -20.29 -36.41 5.78
N PRO A 476 -20.27 -36.87 7.04
CA PRO A 476 -19.40 -37.97 7.42
C PRO A 476 -19.73 -39.12 6.46
N ALA A 477 -18.68 -39.60 5.74
CA ALA A 477 -18.81 -40.74 4.85
C ALA A 477 -19.63 -41.81 5.59
N ALA A 478 -20.82 -42.13 5.06
CA ALA A 478 -21.73 -43.06 5.69
C ALA A 478 -20.91 -44.30 6.10
N ALA A 479 -20.79 -44.54 7.39
CA ALA A 479 -20.09 -45.69 7.90
C ALA A 479 -20.67 -46.88 7.19
N LEU A 480 -19.85 -47.54 6.37
CA LEU A 480 -20.22 -48.78 5.73
C LEU A 480 -20.73 -49.67 6.85
N SER A 481 -22.05 -49.93 6.82
CA SER A 481 -22.67 -50.74 7.83
C SER A 481 -21.99 -52.12 7.84
N ASP A 482 -21.56 -52.56 9.00
CA ASP A 482 -20.89 -53.87 9.28
C ASP A 482 -21.71 -55.11 8.87
N ASP A 483 -22.87 -54.95 8.17
CA ASP A 483 -23.77 -55.98 7.75
C ASP A 483 -23.34 -56.74 6.48
N GLN A 484 -22.26 -56.42 5.82
CA GLN A 484 -21.75 -57.14 4.63
C GLN A 484 -20.61 -58.13 4.90
N GLN A 485 -20.05 -58.16 6.11
CA GLN A 485 -18.96 -59.10 6.43
C GLN A 485 -19.45 -60.47 6.95
N LEU A 486 -20.71 -60.69 7.07
CA LEU A 486 -21.25 -61.97 7.58
C LEU A 486 -21.81 -62.92 6.49
N LYS A 487 -21.75 -62.56 5.21
CA LYS A 487 -22.27 -63.41 4.11
C LYS A 487 -21.23 -64.21 3.31
N ASP A 488 -19.96 -64.01 3.56
CA ASP A 488 -18.88 -64.75 2.87
C ASP A 488 -18.18 -65.82 3.73
N LYS A 489 -18.81 -66.26 4.84
CA LYS A 489 -18.39 -67.39 5.68
C LYS A 489 -19.54 -68.33 5.97
N SER A 490 -20.18 -68.87 4.94
CA SER A 490 -21.02 -70.07 5.08
C SER A 490 -20.91 -70.95 3.82
#